data_f4050953b30f3cb5b8234428e3742ee4
#
_entry.id   f4050953b30f3cb5b8234428e3742ee4
#
_cell.length_a   1.000
_cell.length_b   1.000
_cell.length_c   1.000
_cell.angle_alpha   90.00
_cell.angle_beta   90.00
_cell.angle_gamma   90.00
#
_symmetry.space_group_name_H-M   'P 1'
#
loop_
_entity.id
_entity.type
_entity.pdbx_description
1 polymer ?
#
loop_
_entity_poly.entity_id
_entity_poly.type
_entity_poly.pdbx_seq_one_letter_code
_entity_poly.pdbx_strand_id
1 'polypeptide(L)'
;MSLVLAYTDDHALTPLEWHRRTREWCREMRATQPIMHDEEYGWLIMRHKEVTQVLNNYADFSSEYVMPERVSEESRSIILMDPPRHRQLRSLVTQVFSARTIAQMAPVIENIAHDLLENFSASGNIDFMEALAVPLPIMVIAEILGLPRDGWKLFKRWTDVQVNGSGERVGVQEELTSYFFSFLAERRKHPDDKLISRLLATEVEGQYLTDQELYGFFLTLLVAGNVTTTNLLGNSMLCFNLFPEALEKLHKNPSLVQSAVEEILRYMGPGRAVSKDIIGSRYAKTDVEIEGHHIRKGDIVRPVTFSANFDEHLFDDAERFDIERNPNRHLAFGHGIHFCLGAPLARLEAKIVLTEMIKRFSNWEVLEPDKLEQIDSVLIFGLKRLPMSIQPV
;
A
#
# COMPACT_ATOMS: atom_id res chain seq x y z
N MET A 1 29.33 -1.94 5.06
CA MET A 1 28.03 -2.30 4.45
C MET A 1 27.06 -2.39 5.60
N SER A 2 26.05 -1.54 5.63
CA SER A 2 25.05 -1.50 6.72
C SER A 2 24.42 -2.88 6.87
N LEU A 3 24.24 -3.35 8.12
CA LEU A 3 23.54 -4.60 8.44
C LEU A 3 22.11 -4.61 7.83
N VAL A 4 21.49 -3.43 7.75
CA VAL A 4 20.16 -3.24 7.18
C VAL A 4 20.11 -3.59 5.70
N LEU A 5 21.10 -3.18 4.88
CA LEU A 5 21.19 -3.47 3.45
C LEU A 5 21.25 -4.97 3.15
N ALA A 6 21.94 -5.74 3.98
CA ALA A 6 22.09 -7.18 3.76
C ALA A 6 20.78 -7.98 3.91
N TYR A 7 19.74 -7.37 4.57
CA TYR A 7 18.50 -8.06 4.89
C TYR A 7 17.25 -7.46 4.25
N THR A 8 17.30 -6.19 3.83
CA THR A 8 16.06 -5.50 3.42
C THR A 8 16.04 -5.04 1.96
N ASP A 9 17.19 -4.89 1.31
CA ASP A 9 17.31 -4.30 -0.05
C ASP A 9 17.82 -5.30 -1.09
N ASP A 10 17.84 -6.60 -0.78
CA ASP A 10 18.34 -7.61 -1.72
C ASP A 10 17.23 -8.06 -2.68
N HIS A 11 17.16 -7.38 -3.82
CA HIS A 11 16.23 -7.72 -4.92
C HIS A 11 16.60 -9.03 -5.63
N ALA A 12 17.77 -9.61 -5.35
CA ALA A 12 18.18 -10.91 -5.90
C ALA A 12 17.56 -12.10 -5.17
N LEU A 13 17.05 -11.87 -3.95
CA LEU A 13 16.32 -12.89 -3.19
C LEU A 13 14.94 -13.15 -3.81
N THR A 14 14.48 -14.38 -3.75
CA THR A 14 13.08 -14.68 -4.04
C THR A 14 12.18 -13.97 -3.00
N PRO A 15 10.92 -13.66 -3.34
CA PRO A 15 10.00 -13.02 -2.40
C PRO A 15 9.87 -13.76 -1.06
N LEU A 16 9.83 -15.09 -1.11
CA LEU A 16 9.72 -15.94 0.08
C LEU A 16 10.97 -15.89 0.94
N GLU A 17 12.14 -15.94 0.31
CA GLU A 17 13.41 -15.87 1.01
C GLU A 17 13.62 -14.49 1.62
N TRP A 18 13.32 -13.41 0.89
CA TRP A 18 13.35 -12.05 1.42
C TRP A 18 12.44 -11.90 2.64
N HIS A 19 11.21 -12.35 2.54
CA HIS A 19 10.23 -12.26 3.63
C HIS A 19 10.67 -13.04 4.87
N ARG A 20 11.21 -14.26 4.69
CA ARG A 20 11.74 -15.08 5.78
C ARG A 20 12.92 -14.40 6.49
N ARG A 21 13.93 -13.99 5.72
CA ARG A 21 15.15 -13.35 6.26
C ARG A 21 14.84 -12.04 6.96
N THR A 22 13.96 -11.24 6.38
CA THR A 22 13.55 -9.96 6.96
C THR A 22 12.83 -10.16 8.29
N ARG A 23 11.95 -11.16 8.41
CA ARG A 23 11.29 -11.48 9.69
C ARG A 23 12.29 -11.94 10.74
N GLU A 24 13.22 -12.83 10.38
CA GLU A 24 14.26 -13.32 11.28
C GLU A 24 15.12 -12.15 11.80
N TRP A 25 15.55 -11.27 10.94
CA TRP A 25 16.29 -10.07 11.30
C TRP A 25 15.47 -9.14 12.19
N CYS A 26 14.23 -8.84 11.85
CA CYS A 26 13.36 -8.01 12.69
C CYS A 26 13.14 -8.61 14.08
N ARG A 27 12.98 -9.94 14.18
CA ARG A 27 12.85 -10.63 15.47
C ARG A 27 14.12 -10.45 16.34
N GLU A 28 15.28 -10.64 15.73
CA GLU A 28 16.56 -10.42 16.42
C GLU A 28 16.69 -8.97 16.90
N MET A 29 16.37 -8.00 16.04
CA MET A 29 16.45 -6.58 16.42
C MET A 29 15.44 -6.22 17.50
N ARG A 30 14.20 -6.71 17.46
CA ARG A 30 13.24 -6.49 18.56
C ARG A 30 13.73 -7.03 19.89
N ALA A 31 14.45 -8.15 19.88
CA ALA A 31 14.97 -8.78 21.08
C ALA A 31 16.22 -8.08 21.65
N THR A 32 17.11 -7.60 20.79
CA THR A 32 18.44 -7.13 21.17
C THR A 32 18.61 -5.61 21.10
N GLN A 33 18.07 -4.97 20.07
CA GLN A 33 18.22 -3.54 19.78
C GLN A 33 16.91 -2.96 19.20
N PRO A 34 15.83 -2.89 19.98
CA PRO A 34 14.52 -2.47 19.49
C PRO A 34 14.47 -1.02 19.01
N ILE A 35 15.42 -0.21 19.40
CA ILE A 35 15.70 1.14 18.90
C ILE A 35 17.18 1.17 18.57
N MET A 36 17.50 1.40 17.29
CA MET A 36 18.88 1.43 16.83
C MET A 36 19.12 2.61 15.89
N HIS A 37 20.31 3.13 15.87
CA HIS A 37 20.75 4.14 14.92
C HIS A 37 21.66 3.50 13.86
N ASP A 38 21.29 3.65 12.61
CA ASP A 38 22.08 3.28 11.45
C ASP A 38 22.55 4.53 10.72
N GLU A 39 23.81 4.57 10.26
CA GLU A 39 24.39 5.75 9.60
C GLU A 39 23.69 6.12 8.30
N GLU A 40 23.09 5.15 7.62
CA GLU A 40 22.46 5.33 6.31
C GLU A 40 20.94 5.50 6.41
N TYR A 41 20.31 4.84 7.38
CA TYR A 41 18.86 4.81 7.55
C TYR A 41 18.35 5.72 8.69
N GLY A 42 19.23 6.22 9.57
CA GLY A 42 18.82 6.96 10.77
C GLY A 42 18.30 6.03 11.87
N TRP A 43 17.39 6.51 12.69
CA TRP A 43 16.81 5.75 13.79
C TRP A 43 15.76 4.76 13.30
N LEU A 44 15.95 3.47 13.57
CA LEU A 44 14.99 2.40 13.32
C LEU A 44 14.26 2.04 14.60
N ILE A 45 12.93 2.07 14.55
CA ILE A 45 12.06 1.75 15.69
C ILE A 45 11.32 0.45 15.38
N MET A 46 11.53 -0.61 16.18
CA MET A 46 11.14 -1.97 15.81
C MET A 46 9.89 -2.49 16.49
N ARG A 47 9.61 -2.11 17.74
CA ARG A 47 8.49 -2.63 18.53
C ARG A 47 7.21 -1.85 18.29
N HIS A 48 6.09 -2.52 18.37
CA HIS A 48 4.77 -1.96 18.07
C HIS A 48 4.42 -0.73 18.89
N LYS A 49 4.74 -0.73 20.20
CA LYS A 49 4.45 0.38 21.12
C LYS A 49 5.16 1.67 20.66
N GLU A 50 6.47 1.60 20.44
CA GLU A 50 7.30 2.76 20.07
C GLU A 50 7.03 3.19 18.61
N VAL A 51 6.78 2.25 17.68
CA VAL A 51 6.33 2.54 16.32
C VAL A 51 5.03 3.34 16.37
N THR A 52 4.05 2.91 17.15
CA THR A 52 2.77 3.61 17.31
C THR A 52 2.96 4.99 17.94
N GLN A 53 3.86 5.12 18.93
CA GLN A 53 4.22 6.40 19.56
C GLN A 53 4.75 7.39 18.51
N VAL A 54 5.72 6.99 17.68
CA VAL A 54 6.29 7.84 16.64
C VAL A 54 5.24 8.24 15.60
N LEU A 55 4.40 7.29 15.15
CA LEU A 55 3.37 7.56 14.15
C LEU A 55 2.25 8.48 14.64
N ASN A 56 1.95 8.49 15.94
CA ASN A 56 0.92 9.34 16.53
C ASN A 56 1.42 10.75 16.88
N ASN A 57 2.68 10.89 17.18
CA ASN A 57 3.24 12.14 17.73
C ASN A 57 3.78 13.05 16.62
N TYR A 58 2.88 13.61 15.79
CA TYR A 58 3.25 14.57 14.76
C TYR A 58 3.77 15.92 15.30
N ALA A 59 3.60 16.18 16.60
CA ALA A 59 4.17 17.37 17.23
C ALA A 59 5.70 17.33 17.26
N ASP A 60 6.26 16.16 17.58
CA ASP A 60 7.70 15.94 17.64
C ASP A 60 8.26 15.27 16.39
N PHE A 61 7.46 14.47 15.66
CA PHE A 61 7.86 13.68 14.49
C PHE A 61 7.11 14.10 13.23
N SER A 62 7.74 14.95 12.43
CA SER A 62 7.18 15.50 11.20
C SER A 62 7.20 14.50 10.05
N SER A 63 6.18 14.56 9.20
CA SER A 63 6.20 13.94 7.87
C SER A 63 6.76 14.87 6.78
N GLU A 64 6.95 16.14 7.10
CA GLU A 64 7.49 17.13 6.16
C GLU A 64 8.99 16.97 6.02
N TYR A 65 9.41 16.47 4.88
CA TYR A 65 10.81 16.51 4.49
C TYR A 65 11.16 17.94 4.05
N VAL A 66 12.25 18.46 4.59
CA VAL A 66 12.83 19.72 4.09
C VAL A 66 13.39 19.47 2.69
N MET A 67 12.52 19.51 1.69
CA MET A 67 12.93 19.35 0.29
C MET A 67 13.85 20.51 -0.10
N PRO A 68 14.93 20.24 -0.88
CA PRO A 68 15.64 21.31 -1.57
C PRO A 68 14.64 22.15 -2.37
N GLU A 69 14.90 23.44 -2.52
CA GLU A 69 14.07 24.52 -3.09
C GLU A 69 13.35 24.26 -4.45
N ARG A 70 13.36 23.03 -4.95
CA ARG A 70 12.89 22.65 -6.29
C ARG A 70 11.46 22.12 -6.38
N VAL A 71 10.78 21.91 -5.26
CA VAL A 71 9.39 21.44 -5.25
C VAL A 71 8.53 22.52 -4.61
N SER A 72 7.61 23.10 -5.39
CA SER A 72 6.66 24.08 -4.85
C SER A 72 5.82 23.44 -3.73
N GLU A 73 5.49 24.19 -2.69
CA GLU A 73 4.64 23.71 -1.57
C GLU A 73 3.32 23.13 -2.08
N GLU A 74 2.78 23.71 -3.15
CA GLU A 74 1.50 23.32 -3.77
C GLU A 74 1.55 21.93 -4.45
N SER A 75 2.74 21.47 -4.87
CA SER A 75 2.90 20.16 -5.53
C SER A 75 3.25 19.02 -4.56
N ARG A 76 3.36 19.31 -3.25
CA ARG A 76 3.64 18.28 -2.25
C ARG A 76 2.47 17.33 -2.08
N SER A 77 2.77 16.04 -2.05
CA SER A 77 1.79 15.02 -1.69
C SER A 77 1.31 15.20 -0.24
N ILE A 78 0.03 15.00 0.01
CA ILE A 78 -0.57 15.00 1.35
C ILE A 78 0.15 14.06 2.33
N ILE A 79 0.83 13.04 1.82
CA ILE A 79 1.61 12.07 2.61
C ILE A 79 2.81 12.75 3.30
N LEU A 80 3.33 13.84 2.72
CA LEU A 80 4.51 14.58 3.16
C LEU A 80 4.13 15.95 3.76
N MET A 81 2.97 16.07 4.37
CA MET A 81 2.48 17.29 4.99
C MET A 81 2.15 17.08 6.47
N ASP A 82 2.32 18.11 7.26
CA ASP A 82 1.84 18.20 8.65
C ASP A 82 0.59 19.09 8.78
N PRO A 83 -0.15 19.02 9.90
CA PRO A 83 -1.16 20.03 10.21
C PRO A 83 -0.56 21.44 10.33
N PRO A 84 -1.28 22.52 9.92
CA PRO A 84 -2.73 22.51 9.64
C PRO A 84 -3.11 22.08 8.22
N ARG A 85 -2.22 22.23 7.22
CA ARG A 85 -2.56 21.98 5.81
C ARG A 85 -2.94 20.53 5.54
N HIS A 86 -2.21 19.57 6.10
CA HIS A 86 -2.58 18.15 6.04
C HIS A 86 -4.04 17.92 6.48
N ARG A 87 -4.46 18.51 7.62
CA ARG A 87 -5.81 18.31 8.15
C ARG A 87 -6.87 18.84 7.20
N GLN A 88 -6.65 20.04 6.62
CA GLN A 88 -7.56 20.66 5.65
C GLN A 88 -7.74 19.74 4.43
N LEU A 89 -6.65 19.39 3.76
CA LEU A 89 -6.69 18.54 2.58
C LEU A 89 -7.28 17.16 2.87
N ARG A 90 -6.89 16.55 4.00
CA ARG A 90 -7.40 15.25 4.39
C ARG A 90 -8.90 15.25 4.64
N SER A 91 -9.44 16.32 5.25
CA SER A 91 -10.88 16.42 5.52
C SER A 91 -11.69 16.40 4.22
N LEU A 92 -11.19 17.04 3.16
CA LEU A 92 -11.82 17.06 1.84
C LEU A 92 -11.91 15.65 1.24
N VAL A 93 -10.76 14.98 1.19
CA VAL A 93 -10.68 13.67 0.56
C VAL A 93 -11.42 12.61 1.37
N THR A 94 -11.40 12.69 2.72
CA THR A 94 -12.11 11.75 3.59
C THR A 94 -13.64 11.77 3.38
N GLN A 95 -14.21 12.91 3.02
CA GLN A 95 -15.65 12.98 2.69
C GLN A 95 -16.00 12.11 1.48
N VAL A 96 -15.11 12.04 0.50
CA VAL A 96 -15.30 11.25 -0.72
C VAL A 96 -14.88 9.78 -0.50
N PHE A 97 -13.81 9.54 0.28
CA PHE A 97 -13.34 8.20 0.66
C PHE A 97 -13.97 7.69 1.97
N SER A 98 -15.19 8.13 2.29
CA SER A 98 -15.89 7.61 3.46
C SER A 98 -16.20 6.12 3.32
N ALA A 99 -16.27 5.39 4.43
CA ALA A 99 -16.63 3.97 4.44
C ALA A 99 -17.96 3.71 3.69
N ARG A 100 -18.93 4.65 3.78
CA ARG A 100 -20.20 4.58 3.05
C ARG A 100 -20.01 4.68 1.54
N THR A 101 -19.20 5.64 1.07
CA THR A 101 -18.94 5.83 -0.37
C THR A 101 -18.19 4.62 -0.95
N ILE A 102 -17.20 4.12 -0.20
CA ILE A 102 -16.45 2.92 -0.61
C ILE A 102 -17.35 1.69 -0.65
N ALA A 103 -18.26 1.50 0.30
CA ALA A 103 -19.21 0.39 0.27
C ALA A 103 -20.12 0.41 -1.00
N GLN A 104 -20.44 1.59 -1.51
CA GLN A 104 -21.20 1.75 -2.76
C GLN A 104 -20.41 1.32 -4.01
N MET A 105 -19.09 1.20 -3.91
CA MET A 105 -18.24 0.69 -4.98
C MET A 105 -18.27 -0.84 -5.11
N ALA A 106 -18.82 -1.57 -4.12
CA ALA A 106 -18.82 -3.03 -4.13
C ALA A 106 -19.36 -3.63 -5.45
N PRO A 107 -20.54 -3.22 -5.98
CA PRO A 107 -21.04 -3.79 -7.24
C PRO A 107 -20.14 -3.51 -8.45
N VAL A 108 -19.45 -2.36 -8.44
CA VAL A 108 -18.50 -1.98 -9.51
C VAL A 108 -17.27 -2.88 -9.46
N ILE A 109 -16.71 -3.08 -8.26
CA ILE A 109 -15.54 -3.93 -8.04
C ILE A 109 -15.87 -5.40 -8.33
N GLU A 110 -17.05 -5.87 -7.91
CA GLU A 110 -17.56 -7.21 -8.20
C GLU A 110 -17.66 -7.45 -9.72
N ASN A 111 -18.22 -6.50 -10.48
CA ASN A 111 -18.32 -6.60 -11.93
C ASN A 111 -16.93 -6.65 -12.58
N ILE A 112 -16.00 -5.76 -12.18
CA ILE A 112 -14.62 -5.77 -12.70
C ILE A 112 -13.95 -7.11 -12.39
N ALA A 113 -14.05 -7.58 -11.15
CA ALA A 113 -13.47 -8.87 -10.75
C ALA A 113 -14.07 -10.03 -11.53
N HIS A 114 -15.39 -10.02 -11.73
CA HIS A 114 -16.10 -11.03 -12.52
C HIS A 114 -15.58 -11.06 -13.97
N ASP A 115 -15.54 -9.90 -14.65
CA ASP A 115 -15.10 -9.79 -16.05
C ASP A 115 -13.64 -10.27 -16.22
N LEU A 116 -12.77 -9.96 -15.25
CA LEU A 116 -11.38 -10.42 -15.27
C LEU A 116 -11.27 -11.93 -15.03
N LEU A 117 -12.05 -12.47 -14.09
CA LEU A 117 -12.05 -13.90 -13.76
C LEU A 117 -12.71 -14.78 -14.82
N GLU A 118 -13.62 -14.26 -15.64
CA GLU A 118 -14.16 -15.01 -16.78
C GLU A 118 -13.09 -15.36 -17.81
N ASN A 119 -12.04 -14.55 -17.92
CA ASN A 119 -10.88 -14.83 -18.76
C ASN A 119 -9.92 -15.88 -18.17
N PHE A 120 -10.12 -16.29 -16.91
CA PHE A 120 -9.41 -17.42 -16.27
C PHE A 120 -9.92 -18.73 -16.83
N SER A 121 -9.94 -18.84 -18.16
CA SER A 121 -10.55 -19.99 -18.81
C SER A 121 -9.74 -21.26 -18.59
N ALA A 122 -10.43 -22.36 -18.70
CA ALA A 122 -10.13 -23.77 -19.01
C ALA A 122 -8.67 -24.26 -19.20
N SER A 123 -7.66 -23.41 -19.30
CA SER A 123 -6.25 -23.78 -19.47
C SER A 123 -5.56 -24.24 -18.18
N GLY A 124 -6.17 -24.03 -17.02
CA GLY A 124 -5.62 -24.43 -15.72
C GLY A 124 -4.43 -23.57 -15.23
N ASN A 125 -3.70 -22.90 -16.09
CA ASN A 125 -2.53 -22.09 -15.74
C ASN A 125 -2.75 -20.63 -16.11
N ILE A 126 -2.45 -19.73 -15.18
CA ILE A 126 -2.59 -18.28 -15.34
C ILE A 126 -1.39 -17.57 -14.72
N ASP A 127 -1.11 -16.35 -15.18
CA ASP A 127 -0.35 -15.38 -14.39
C ASP A 127 -1.33 -14.49 -13.65
N PHE A 128 -1.49 -14.72 -12.35
CA PHE A 128 -2.48 -14.00 -11.52
C PHE A 128 -2.22 -12.49 -11.48
N MET A 129 -0.93 -12.08 -11.52
CA MET A 129 -0.61 -10.65 -11.53
C MET A 129 -1.14 -9.98 -12.79
N GLU A 130 -0.86 -10.55 -13.95
CA GLU A 130 -1.28 -9.99 -15.24
C GLU A 130 -2.79 -10.09 -15.45
N ALA A 131 -3.38 -11.23 -15.07
CA ALA A 131 -4.77 -11.53 -15.38
C ALA A 131 -5.77 -10.80 -14.45
N LEU A 132 -5.41 -10.51 -13.18
CA LEU A 132 -6.32 -9.92 -12.21
C LEU A 132 -5.68 -8.87 -11.30
N ALA A 133 -4.56 -9.19 -10.63
CA ALA A 133 -4.08 -8.36 -9.55
C ALA A 133 -3.64 -6.95 -10.01
N VAL A 134 -3.09 -6.83 -11.21
CA VAL A 134 -2.69 -5.55 -11.83
C VAL A 134 -3.88 -4.78 -12.39
N PRO A 135 -4.73 -5.34 -13.26
CA PRO A 135 -5.81 -4.57 -13.90
C PRO A 135 -6.90 -4.12 -12.92
N LEU A 136 -7.26 -4.94 -11.93
CA LEU A 136 -8.40 -4.65 -11.05
C LEU A 136 -8.26 -3.33 -10.28
N PRO A 137 -7.20 -3.07 -9.49
CA PRO A 137 -7.08 -1.82 -8.74
C PRO A 137 -6.97 -0.59 -9.65
N ILE A 138 -6.34 -0.72 -10.81
CA ILE A 138 -6.22 0.38 -11.79
C ILE A 138 -7.59 0.76 -12.33
N MET A 139 -8.40 -0.23 -12.73
CA MET A 139 -9.76 0.00 -13.22
C MET A 139 -10.66 0.59 -12.13
N VAL A 140 -10.50 0.15 -10.89
CA VAL A 140 -11.26 0.68 -9.74
C VAL A 140 -10.90 2.14 -9.47
N ILE A 141 -9.60 2.49 -9.45
CA ILE A 141 -9.16 3.89 -9.29
C ILE A 141 -9.60 4.74 -10.48
N ALA A 142 -9.53 4.24 -11.70
CA ALA A 142 -10.03 4.95 -12.88
C ALA A 142 -11.52 5.29 -12.74
N GLU A 143 -12.33 4.33 -12.31
CA GLU A 143 -13.77 4.53 -12.06
C GLU A 143 -14.03 5.60 -10.98
N ILE A 144 -13.27 5.57 -9.87
CA ILE A 144 -13.39 6.57 -8.79
C ILE A 144 -13.04 7.96 -9.28
N LEU A 145 -11.96 8.07 -10.08
CA LEU A 145 -11.50 9.35 -10.62
C LEU A 145 -12.41 9.89 -11.76
N GLY A 146 -13.20 9.03 -12.40
CA GLY A 146 -13.99 9.34 -13.59
C GLY A 146 -13.19 9.24 -14.89
N LEU A 147 -12.15 8.38 -14.89
CA LEU A 147 -11.33 8.10 -16.08
C LEU A 147 -11.89 6.92 -16.88
N PRO A 148 -11.63 6.83 -18.20
CA PRO A 148 -12.08 5.71 -19.01
C PRO A 148 -11.37 4.40 -18.60
N ARG A 149 -12.15 3.34 -18.39
CA ARG A 149 -11.63 2.03 -17.95
C ARG A 149 -10.70 1.37 -18.96
N ASP A 150 -10.95 1.56 -20.25
CA ASP A 150 -10.14 1.03 -21.36
C ASP A 150 -8.73 1.64 -21.41
N GLY A 151 -8.53 2.78 -20.77
CA GLY A 151 -7.22 3.43 -20.58
C GLY A 151 -6.30 2.77 -19.54
N TRP A 152 -6.71 1.69 -18.87
CA TRP A 152 -5.97 1.13 -17.75
C TRP A 152 -4.51 0.76 -18.04
N LYS A 153 -4.18 0.33 -19.29
CA LYS A 153 -2.80 0.03 -19.69
C LYS A 153 -1.92 1.27 -19.71
N LEU A 154 -2.49 2.40 -20.11
CA LEU A 154 -1.79 3.70 -20.07
C LEU A 154 -1.53 4.13 -18.61
N PHE A 155 -2.54 4.00 -17.75
CA PHE A 155 -2.43 4.33 -16.33
C PHE A 155 -1.43 3.42 -15.62
N LYS A 156 -1.39 2.13 -15.99
CA LYS A 156 -0.36 1.20 -15.52
C LYS A 156 1.04 1.69 -15.90
N ARG A 157 1.28 2.03 -17.15
CA ARG A 157 2.58 2.54 -17.61
C ARG A 157 3.03 3.76 -16.81
N TRP A 158 2.13 4.72 -16.58
CA TRP A 158 2.44 5.89 -15.77
C TRP A 158 2.80 5.53 -14.34
N THR A 159 2.07 4.62 -13.73
CA THR A 159 2.32 4.15 -12.37
C THR A 159 3.66 3.43 -12.26
N ASP A 160 3.95 2.52 -13.18
CA ASP A 160 5.20 1.76 -13.21
C ASP A 160 6.43 2.69 -13.29
N VAL A 161 6.38 3.71 -14.14
CA VAL A 161 7.46 4.70 -14.28
C VAL A 161 7.62 5.54 -13.02
N GLN A 162 6.55 5.90 -12.33
CA GLN A 162 6.62 6.65 -11.07
C GLN A 162 7.23 5.82 -9.93
N VAL A 163 6.96 4.52 -9.90
CA VAL A 163 7.44 3.61 -8.84
C VAL A 163 8.87 3.13 -9.10
N ASN A 164 9.19 2.78 -10.33
CA ASN A 164 10.46 2.13 -10.67
C ASN A 164 11.57 3.12 -11.08
N GLY A 165 11.24 4.39 -11.31
CA GLY A 165 12.23 5.43 -11.60
C GLY A 165 12.98 5.23 -12.93
N SER A 166 12.37 4.63 -13.95
CA SER A 166 12.98 4.37 -15.26
C SER A 166 13.41 5.66 -15.98
N GLY A 167 14.35 5.54 -16.94
CA GLY A 167 14.85 6.68 -17.73
C GLY A 167 13.79 7.42 -18.57
N GLU A 168 12.58 6.86 -18.70
CA GLU A 168 11.43 7.50 -19.38
C GLU A 168 10.67 8.50 -18.50
N ARG A 169 11.12 8.72 -17.26
CA ARG A 169 10.38 9.48 -16.23
C ARG A 169 9.97 10.88 -16.68
N VAL A 170 10.83 11.60 -17.42
CA VAL A 170 10.55 12.98 -17.87
C VAL A 170 9.40 13.01 -18.88
N GLY A 171 9.46 12.17 -19.94
CA GLY A 171 8.43 12.14 -20.97
C GLY A 171 7.07 11.64 -20.43
N VAL A 172 7.08 10.65 -19.56
CA VAL A 172 5.87 10.16 -18.90
C VAL A 172 5.26 11.21 -17.97
N GLN A 173 6.10 11.98 -17.27
CA GLN A 173 5.63 13.07 -16.41
C GLN A 173 4.93 14.18 -17.22
N GLU A 174 5.48 14.54 -18.37
CA GLU A 174 4.87 15.55 -19.26
C GLU A 174 3.54 15.06 -19.84
N GLU A 175 3.49 13.80 -20.29
CA GLU A 175 2.27 13.17 -20.82
C GLU A 175 1.17 13.12 -19.74
N LEU A 176 1.49 12.64 -18.54
CA LEU A 176 0.57 12.53 -17.42
C LEU A 176 0.05 13.91 -17.00
N THR A 177 0.92 14.90 -16.92
CA THR A 177 0.57 16.28 -16.58
C THR A 177 -0.38 16.87 -17.63
N SER A 178 -0.05 16.74 -18.92
CA SER A 178 -0.88 17.22 -20.02
C SER A 178 -2.27 16.54 -20.04
N TYR A 179 -2.30 15.23 -19.85
CA TYR A 179 -3.54 14.47 -19.75
C TYR A 179 -4.41 14.97 -18.60
N PHE A 180 -3.83 15.11 -17.40
CA PHE A 180 -4.59 15.56 -16.23
C PHE A 180 -5.20 16.94 -16.39
N PHE A 181 -4.42 17.94 -16.86
CA PHE A 181 -4.96 19.30 -17.04
C PHE A 181 -6.03 19.36 -18.13
N SER A 182 -5.91 18.57 -19.19
CA SER A 182 -6.96 18.44 -20.21
C SER A 182 -8.22 17.80 -19.63
N PHE A 183 -8.07 16.75 -18.84
CA PHE A 183 -9.17 16.09 -18.12
C PHE A 183 -9.83 17.03 -17.10
N LEU A 184 -9.05 17.79 -16.34
CA LEU A 184 -9.56 18.77 -15.38
C LEU A 184 -10.39 19.87 -16.07
N ALA A 185 -9.91 20.39 -17.22
CA ALA A 185 -10.62 21.37 -18.01
C ALA A 185 -11.97 20.84 -18.53
N GLU A 186 -12.02 19.56 -18.92
CA GLU A 186 -13.25 18.90 -19.35
C GLU A 186 -14.23 18.71 -18.19
N ARG A 187 -13.75 18.29 -17.00
CA ARG A 187 -14.60 18.14 -15.80
C ARG A 187 -15.19 19.47 -15.31
N ARG A 188 -14.51 20.58 -15.52
CA ARG A 188 -15.06 21.91 -15.24
C ARG A 188 -16.23 22.28 -16.14
N LYS A 189 -16.20 21.87 -17.41
CA LYS A 189 -17.29 22.12 -18.37
C LYS A 189 -18.45 21.15 -18.20
N HIS A 190 -18.13 19.90 -17.91
CA HIS A 190 -19.06 18.78 -17.83
C HIS A 190 -18.83 18.01 -16.52
N PRO A 191 -19.27 18.57 -15.36
CA PRO A 191 -19.12 17.93 -14.07
C PRO A 191 -19.97 16.65 -13.99
N ASP A 192 -19.42 15.64 -13.33
CA ASP A 192 -20.07 14.37 -13.01
C ASP A 192 -20.09 14.14 -11.47
N ASP A 193 -20.49 12.95 -11.04
CA ASP A 193 -20.53 12.55 -9.62
C ASP A 193 -19.21 11.93 -9.13
N LYS A 194 -18.17 11.91 -9.97
CA LYS A 194 -16.88 11.30 -9.65
C LYS A 194 -15.99 12.20 -8.80
N LEU A 195 -14.92 11.60 -8.27
CA LEU A 195 -14.05 12.25 -7.28
C LEU A 195 -13.53 13.61 -7.74
N ILE A 196 -12.99 13.72 -8.95
CA ILE A 196 -12.36 14.97 -9.41
C ILE A 196 -13.40 16.08 -9.52
N SER A 197 -14.59 15.81 -10.06
CA SER A 197 -15.68 16.80 -10.12
C SER A 197 -16.14 17.24 -8.74
N ARG A 198 -16.20 16.30 -7.78
CA ARG A 198 -16.56 16.61 -6.38
C ARG A 198 -15.48 17.45 -5.69
N LEU A 199 -14.19 17.14 -5.90
CA LEU A 199 -13.09 17.93 -5.35
C LEU A 199 -13.05 19.36 -5.93
N LEU A 200 -13.35 19.51 -7.24
CA LEU A 200 -13.50 20.83 -7.88
C LEU A 200 -14.59 21.70 -7.26
N ALA A 201 -15.67 21.07 -6.79
CA ALA A 201 -16.81 21.76 -6.18
C ALA A 201 -16.67 21.96 -4.67
N THR A 202 -15.63 21.39 -4.04
CA THR A 202 -15.50 21.40 -2.58
C THR A 202 -14.66 22.59 -2.11
N GLU A 203 -15.20 23.31 -1.13
CA GLU A 203 -14.58 24.46 -0.48
C GLU A 203 -14.21 24.09 0.97
N VAL A 204 -13.04 24.53 1.42
CA VAL A 204 -12.59 24.42 2.81
C VAL A 204 -12.12 25.77 3.30
N GLU A 205 -12.74 26.24 4.39
CA GLU A 205 -12.38 27.50 5.02
C GLU A 205 -12.36 28.69 4.03
N GLY A 206 -13.30 28.71 3.06
CA GLY A 206 -13.40 29.74 2.04
C GLY A 206 -12.45 29.58 0.85
N GLN A 207 -11.75 28.45 0.74
CA GLN A 207 -10.80 28.19 -0.33
C GLN A 207 -11.13 26.91 -1.08
N TYR A 208 -10.98 26.95 -2.41
CA TYR A 208 -11.02 25.78 -3.28
C TYR A 208 -9.61 25.19 -3.42
N LEU A 209 -9.55 23.90 -3.78
CA LEU A 209 -8.27 23.29 -4.15
C LEU A 209 -7.70 23.94 -5.41
N THR A 210 -6.41 24.23 -5.40
CA THR A 210 -5.67 24.67 -6.59
C THR A 210 -5.55 23.52 -7.59
N ASP A 211 -5.29 23.84 -8.84
CA ASP A 211 -5.06 22.83 -9.89
C ASP A 211 -3.86 21.93 -9.57
N GLN A 212 -2.84 22.48 -8.92
CA GLN A 212 -1.66 21.73 -8.48
C GLN A 212 -1.98 20.76 -7.33
N GLU A 213 -2.81 21.17 -6.38
CA GLU A 213 -3.27 20.28 -5.31
C GLU A 213 -4.14 19.15 -5.85
N LEU A 214 -5.03 19.45 -6.79
CA LEU A 214 -5.84 18.45 -7.50
C LEU A 214 -4.94 17.47 -8.27
N TYR A 215 -3.89 17.97 -8.92
CA TYR A 215 -2.89 17.12 -9.57
C TYR A 215 -2.14 16.23 -8.58
N GLY A 216 -1.71 16.79 -7.45
CA GLY A 216 -1.07 16.02 -6.38
C GLY A 216 -1.95 14.90 -5.83
N PHE A 217 -3.25 15.16 -5.66
CA PHE A 217 -4.23 14.12 -5.29
C PHE A 217 -4.41 13.06 -6.36
N PHE A 218 -4.58 13.47 -7.61
CA PHE A 218 -4.72 12.56 -8.75
C PHE A 218 -3.53 11.61 -8.81
N LEU A 219 -2.31 12.15 -8.78
CA LEU A 219 -1.08 11.37 -8.82
C LEU A 219 -0.95 10.43 -7.61
N THR A 220 -1.24 10.94 -6.41
CA THR A 220 -1.19 10.14 -5.19
C THR A 220 -2.15 8.96 -5.24
N LEU A 221 -3.38 9.18 -5.70
CA LEU A 221 -4.39 8.11 -5.80
C LEU A 221 -4.05 7.12 -6.90
N LEU A 222 -3.58 7.60 -8.04
CA LEU A 222 -3.20 6.74 -9.15
C LEU A 222 -2.05 5.79 -8.77
N VAL A 223 -1.03 6.30 -8.07
CA VAL A 223 0.14 5.50 -7.68
C VAL A 223 -0.15 4.67 -6.42
N ALA A 224 -0.55 5.32 -5.33
CA ALA A 224 -0.70 4.65 -4.04
C ALA A 224 -1.89 3.68 -4.01
N GLY A 225 -2.97 3.99 -4.72
CA GLY A 225 -4.18 3.15 -4.77
C GLY A 225 -4.02 1.90 -5.62
N ASN A 226 -3.07 1.91 -6.55
CA ASN A 226 -2.86 0.82 -7.48
C ASN A 226 -1.81 -0.18 -6.96
N VAL A 227 -0.55 0.23 -6.87
CA VAL A 227 0.59 -0.69 -6.65
C VAL A 227 0.47 -1.47 -5.36
N THR A 228 0.00 -0.83 -4.29
CA THR A 228 -0.15 -1.48 -2.98
C THR A 228 -1.23 -2.56 -2.99
N THR A 229 -2.39 -2.28 -3.60
CA THR A 229 -3.49 -3.25 -3.69
C THR A 229 -3.16 -4.39 -4.65
N THR A 230 -2.52 -4.10 -5.78
CA THR A 230 -1.96 -5.12 -6.69
C THR A 230 -1.11 -6.15 -5.93
N ASN A 231 -0.18 -5.66 -5.11
CA ASN A 231 0.71 -6.54 -4.36
C ASN A 231 0.02 -7.20 -3.15
N LEU A 232 -0.97 -6.58 -2.53
CA LEU A 232 -1.82 -7.24 -1.54
C LEU A 232 -2.54 -8.46 -2.14
N LEU A 233 -3.08 -8.33 -3.34
CA LEU A 233 -3.76 -9.44 -4.03
C LEU A 233 -2.81 -10.57 -4.37
N GLY A 234 -1.64 -10.27 -4.94
CA GLY A 234 -0.61 -11.27 -5.23
C GLY A 234 -0.10 -11.98 -3.97
N ASN A 235 0.21 -11.20 -2.93
CA ASN A 235 0.66 -11.72 -1.65
C ASN A 235 -0.43 -12.58 -0.96
N SER A 236 -1.72 -12.29 -1.20
CA SER A 236 -2.81 -13.12 -0.70
C SER A 236 -2.77 -14.54 -1.25
N MET A 237 -2.58 -14.67 -2.56
CA MET A 237 -2.46 -15.99 -3.20
C MET A 237 -1.22 -16.73 -2.70
N LEU A 238 -0.11 -16.03 -2.52
CA LEU A 238 1.13 -16.60 -2.00
C LEU A 238 0.98 -17.07 -0.54
N CYS A 239 0.27 -16.31 0.31
CA CYS A 239 -0.04 -16.74 1.68
C CYS A 239 -0.82 -18.06 1.70
N PHE A 240 -1.87 -18.20 0.90
CA PHE A 240 -2.66 -19.43 0.87
C PHE A 240 -1.90 -20.60 0.24
N ASN A 241 -0.95 -20.35 -0.66
CA ASN A 241 -0.05 -21.38 -1.15
C ASN A 241 0.92 -21.88 -0.06
N LEU A 242 1.39 -20.98 0.82
CA LEU A 242 2.26 -21.32 1.94
C LEU A 242 1.51 -22.02 3.10
N PHE A 243 0.23 -21.68 3.27
CA PHE A 243 -0.63 -22.14 4.36
C PHE A 243 -1.92 -22.77 3.81
N PRO A 244 -1.85 -23.94 3.16
CA PRO A 244 -3.01 -24.57 2.52
C PRO A 244 -4.12 -24.90 3.52
N GLU A 245 -3.78 -25.15 4.79
CA GLU A 245 -4.78 -25.36 5.85
C GLU A 245 -5.63 -24.11 6.12
N ALA A 246 -5.08 -22.91 5.88
CA ALA A 246 -5.85 -21.68 5.98
C ALA A 246 -6.83 -21.53 4.81
N LEU A 247 -6.44 -21.96 3.59
CA LEU A 247 -7.35 -22.03 2.44
C LEU A 247 -8.49 -23.01 2.68
N GLU A 248 -8.19 -24.21 3.21
CA GLU A 248 -9.22 -25.17 3.57
C GLU A 248 -10.23 -24.64 4.60
N LYS A 249 -9.74 -23.91 5.62
CA LYS A 249 -10.61 -23.24 6.60
C LYS A 249 -11.50 -22.20 5.92
N LEU A 250 -10.94 -21.42 4.99
CA LEU A 250 -11.66 -20.38 4.28
C LEU A 250 -12.78 -20.95 3.39
N HIS A 251 -12.53 -22.08 2.72
CA HIS A 251 -13.55 -22.82 1.97
C HIS A 251 -14.67 -23.36 2.89
N LYS A 252 -14.31 -23.91 4.06
CA LYS A 252 -15.28 -24.40 5.05
C LYS A 252 -16.11 -23.28 5.68
N ASN A 253 -15.51 -22.10 5.85
CA ASN A 253 -16.16 -20.95 6.46
C ASN A 253 -15.81 -19.63 5.71
N PRO A 254 -16.54 -19.30 4.63
CA PRO A 254 -16.32 -18.07 3.86
C PRO A 254 -16.48 -16.76 4.67
N SER A 255 -17.11 -16.81 5.87
CA SER A 255 -17.22 -15.62 6.71
C SER A 255 -15.87 -15.13 7.24
N LEU A 256 -14.83 -15.98 7.21
CA LEU A 256 -13.46 -15.65 7.59
C LEU A 256 -12.71 -14.81 6.55
N VAL A 257 -13.27 -14.54 5.36
CA VAL A 257 -12.59 -13.74 4.32
C VAL A 257 -12.14 -12.39 4.87
N GLN A 258 -12.93 -11.73 5.69
CA GLN A 258 -12.55 -10.43 6.22
C GLN A 258 -11.38 -10.51 7.20
N SER A 259 -11.38 -11.44 8.15
CA SER A 259 -10.25 -11.64 9.06
C SER A 259 -9.01 -12.17 8.35
N ALA A 260 -9.19 -12.97 7.30
CA ALA A 260 -8.10 -13.42 6.45
C ALA A 260 -7.39 -12.25 5.75
N VAL A 261 -8.13 -11.26 5.24
CA VAL A 261 -7.54 -10.02 4.66
C VAL A 261 -6.69 -9.27 5.70
N GLU A 262 -7.17 -9.13 6.95
CA GLU A 262 -6.38 -8.47 8.00
C GLU A 262 -5.12 -9.29 8.35
N GLU A 263 -5.20 -10.60 8.36
CA GLU A 263 -4.03 -11.44 8.64
C GLU A 263 -3.01 -11.43 7.50
N ILE A 264 -3.45 -11.41 6.25
CA ILE A 264 -2.57 -11.22 5.09
C ILE A 264 -1.86 -9.88 5.17
N LEU A 265 -2.58 -8.80 5.50
CA LEU A 265 -2.00 -7.46 5.70
C LEU A 265 -0.96 -7.45 6.81
N ARG A 266 -1.21 -8.16 7.91
CA ARG A 266 -0.24 -8.29 9.01
C ARG A 266 0.98 -9.08 8.58
N TYR A 267 0.77 -10.26 8.00
CA TYR A 267 1.81 -11.26 7.76
C TYR A 267 2.65 -10.95 6.51
N MET A 268 1.99 -10.56 5.42
CA MET A 268 2.63 -10.32 4.11
C MET A 268 2.04 -9.06 3.43
N GLY A 269 1.94 -7.97 4.19
CA GLY A 269 1.52 -6.67 3.63
C GLY A 269 2.48 -6.16 2.56
N PRO A 270 2.04 -5.24 1.69
CA PRO A 270 2.82 -4.79 0.53
C PRO A 270 3.95 -3.81 0.86
N GLY A 271 4.13 -3.40 2.12
CA GLY A 271 5.21 -2.49 2.52
C GLY A 271 6.53 -3.22 2.79
N ARG A 272 7.64 -2.68 2.33
CA ARG A 272 8.96 -3.17 2.75
C ARG A 272 9.23 -2.84 4.22
N ALA A 273 10.07 -3.64 4.86
CA ALA A 273 10.40 -3.45 6.28
C ALA A 273 11.13 -2.13 6.53
N VAL A 274 12.15 -1.85 5.75
CA VAL A 274 12.93 -0.61 5.80
C VAL A 274 13.16 -0.12 4.39
N SER A 275 13.10 1.19 4.19
CA SER A 275 13.37 1.83 2.90
C SER A 275 14.19 3.11 3.11
N LYS A 276 15.03 3.45 2.13
CA LYS A 276 15.69 4.75 2.05
C LYS A 276 14.74 5.86 1.62
N ASP A 277 13.56 5.51 1.11
CA ASP A 277 12.54 6.48 0.74
C ASP A 277 12.10 7.29 1.97
N ILE A 278 11.68 8.51 1.70
CA ILE A 278 11.12 9.41 2.73
C ILE A 278 9.70 9.05 3.12
N ILE A 279 8.97 8.35 2.24
CA ILE A 279 7.59 7.92 2.51
C ILE A 279 7.59 6.93 3.68
N GLY A 280 6.80 7.26 4.70
CA GLY A 280 6.74 6.49 5.95
C GLY A 280 7.79 6.87 6.99
N SER A 281 8.85 7.59 6.62
CA SER A 281 9.83 8.15 7.57
C SER A 281 9.24 9.34 8.33
N ARG A 282 9.90 9.72 9.41
CA ARG A 282 9.61 10.92 10.20
C ARG A 282 10.91 11.68 10.45
N TYR A 283 10.78 12.98 10.74
CA TYR A 283 11.88 13.86 11.12
C TYR A 283 11.62 14.39 12.51
N ALA A 284 12.59 14.27 13.42
CA ALA A 284 12.51 14.86 14.74
C ALA A 284 12.51 16.38 14.65
N LYS A 285 11.43 17.05 15.12
CA LYS A 285 11.29 18.52 15.12
C LYS A 285 12.04 19.15 16.30
N THR A 286 12.22 18.39 17.34
CA THR A 286 12.90 18.73 18.61
C THR A 286 13.76 17.55 19.04
N ASP A 287 14.62 17.78 20.04
CA ASP A 287 15.28 16.67 20.72
C ASP A 287 14.22 15.85 21.48
N VAL A 288 14.20 14.53 21.27
CA VAL A 288 13.22 13.61 21.87
C VAL A 288 13.93 12.41 22.46
N GLU A 289 13.43 11.93 23.59
CA GLU A 289 13.90 10.68 24.20
C GLU A 289 12.87 9.57 24.04
N ILE A 290 13.30 8.40 23.52
CA ILE A 290 12.48 7.19 23.43
C ILE A 290 13.26 6.05 24.09
N GLU A 291 12.72 5.47 25.16
CA GLU A 291 13.30 4.34 25.91
C GLU A 291 14.82 4.53 26.20
N GLY A 292 15.21 5.74 26.62
CA GLY A 292 16.60 6.10 26.96
C GLY A 292 17.50 6.44 25.77
N HIS A 293 16.97 6.44 24.55
CA HIS A 293 17.70 6.85 23.33
C HIS A 293 17.41 8.32 23.01
N HIS A 294 18.46 9.12 22.90
CA HIS A 294 18.37 10.54 22.57
C HIS A 294 18.40 10.78 21.07
N ILE A 295 17.22 11.07 20.49
CA ILE A 295 16.99 11.41 19.09
C ILE A 295 17.08 12.93 18.96
N ARG A 296 18.00 13.44 18.13
CA ARG A 296 18.23 14.86 17.99
C ARG A 296 17.29 15.47 16.96
N LYS A 297 17.02 16.75 17.13
CA LYS A 297 16.33 17.55 16.12
C LYS A 297 16.99 17.39 14.75
N GLY A 298 16.18 17.07 13.74
CA GLY A 298 16.62 16.84 12.36
C GLY A 298 16.96 15.40 12.02
N ASP A 299 17.05 14.51 13.03
CA ASP A 299 17.30 13.10 12.80
C ASP A 299 16.10 12.46 12.04
N ILE A 300 16.45 11.51 11.17
CA ILE A 300 15.47 10.68 10.49
C ILE A 300 15.08 9.52 11.41
N VAL A 301 13.77 9.32 11.57
CA VAL A 301 13.20 8.24 12.36
C VAL A 301 12.32 7.36 11.46
N ARG A 302 12.60 6.07 11.42
CA ARG A 302 11.86 5.09 10.62
C ARG A 302 11.09 4.13 11.52
N PRO A 303 9.77 4.33 11.67
CA PRO A 303 8.91 3.37 12.35
C PRO A 303 8.74 2.12 11.47
N VAL A 304 9.36 1.00 11.87
CA VAL A 304 9.39 -0.24 11.09
C VAL A 304 8.09 -1.02 11.31
N THR A 305 7.03 -0.62 10.58
CA THR A 305 5.68 -1.21 10.73
C THR A 305 5.66 -2.71 10.41
N PHE A 306 6.52 -3.17 9.48
CA PHE A 306 6.69 -4.59 9.21
C PHE A 306 7.15 -5.35 10.47
N SER A 307 8.17 -4.86 11.16
CA SER A 307 8.64 -5.45 12.42
C SER A 307 7.56 -5.44 13.50
N ALA A 308 6.88 -4.30 13.65
CA ALA A 308 5.79 -4.14 14.63
C ALA A 308 4.64 -5.13 14.42
N ASN A 309 4.38 -5.57 13.19
CA ASN A 309 3.36 -6.56 12.88
C ASN A 309 3.72 -7.99 13.35
N PHE A 310 4.96 -8.22 13.74
CA PHE A 310 5.46 -9.48 14.29
C PHE A 310 5.94 -9.33 15.75
N ASP A 311 5.52 -8.25 16.43
CA ASP A 311 5.91 -8.01 17.82
C ASP A 311 5.23 -9.02 18.76
N GLU A 312 6.05 -9.90 19.33
CA GLU A 312 5.64 -10.96 20.27
C GLU A 312 5.09 -10.45 21.60
N HIS A 313 5.28 -9.15 21.91
CA HIS A 313 4.65 -8.50 23.06
C HIS A 313 3.18 -8.13 22.80
N LEU A 314 2.74 -8.13 21.55
CA LEU A 314 1.38 -7.80 21.17
C LEU A 314 0.63 -8.95 20.52
N PHE A 315 1.32 -9.75 19.71
CA PHE A 315 0.73 -10.84 18.96
C PHE A 315 1.18 -12.19 19.53
N ASP A 316 0.24 -12.94 20.11
CA ASP A 316 0.49 -14.32 20.49
C ASP A 316 0.80 -15.13 19.22
N ASP A 317 1.85 -15.96 19.27
CA ASP A 317 2.34 -16.72 18.12
C ASP A 317 2.50 -15.82 16.86
N ALA A 318 3.21 -14.69 17.00
CA ALA A 318 3.35 -13.67 15.95
C ALA A 318 3.83 -14.22 14.60
N GLU A 319 4.63 -15.28 14.61
CA GLU A 319 5.14 -15.96 13.43
C GLU A 319 4.12 -16.86 12.72
N ARG A 320 3.02 -17.21 13.40
CA ARG A 320 1.95 -18.03 12.83
C ARG A 320 1.04 -17.19 11.97
N PHE A 321 0.73 -17.68 10.77
CA PHE A 321 -0.35 -17.16 9.94
C PHE A 321 -1.68 -17.73 10.40
N ASP A 322 -2.57 -16.88 10.91
CA ASP A 322 -3.83 -17.31 11.49
C ASP A 322 -4.99 -16.40 11.03
N ILE A 323 -5.77 -16.89 10.07
CA ILE A 323 -6.90 -16.14 9.50
C ILE A 323 -8.05 -15.90 10.49
N GLU A 324 -8.01 -16.50 11.67
CA GLU A 324 -8.97 -16.30 12.77
C GLU A 324 -8.43 -15.36 13.85
N ARG A 325 -7.23 -14.78 13.68
CA ARG A 325 -6.59 -13.88 14.65
C ARG A 325 -7.51 -12.72 15.03
N ASN A 326 -7.80 -12.63 16.33
CA ASN A 326 -8.61 -11.56 16.90
C ASN A 326 -8.22 -11.31 18.38
N PRO A 327 -7.77 -10.09 18.77
CA PRO A 327 -7.63 -8.90 17.92
C PRO A 327 -6.43 -8.98 16.97
N ASN A 328 -6.55 -8.31 15.81
CA ASN A 328 -5.46 -8.15 14.85
C ASN A 328 -5.11 -6.66 14.68
N ARG A 329 -4.23 -6.15 15.55
CA ARG A 329 -3.86 -4.73 15.62
C ARG A 329 -2.65 -4.39 14.75
N HIS A 330 -2.64 -4.88 13.51
CA HIS A 330 -1.53 -4.64 12.61
C HIS A 330 -1.39 -3.18 12.17
N LEU A 331 -0.19 -2.78 11.78
CA LEU A 331 0.17 -1.45 11.31
C LEU A 331 0.42 -1.39 9.79
N ALA A 332 -0.10 -2.34 9.01
CA ALA A 332 0.10 -2.36 7.55
C ALA A 332 -0.45 -1.11 6.84
N PHE A 333 -1.44 -0.44 7.44
CA PHE A 333 -1.97 0.84 6.97
C PHE A 333 -1.41 2.06 7.73
N GLY A 334 -0.33 1.90 8.47
CA GLY A 334 0.20 2.94 9.35
C GLY A 334 -0.70 3.23 10.54
N HIS A 335 -0.47 4.37 11.17
CA HIS A 335 -1.23 4.85 12.34
C HIS A 335 -1.26 6.38 12.41
N GLY A 336 -2.13 6.96 13.26
CA GLY A 336 -2.20 8.41 13.49
C GLY A 336 -2.81 9.18 12.32
N ILE A 337 -2.38 10.43 12.17
CA ILE A 337 -2.95 11.36 11.19
C ILE A 337 -2.75 10.91 9.73
N HIS A 338 -1.71 10.13 9.47
CA HIS A 338 -1.40 9.55 8.15
C HIS A 338 -1.90 8.11 7.97
N PHE A 339 -2.79 7.61 8.85
CA PHE A 339 -3.44 6.32 8.60
C PHE A 339 -3.98 6.26 7.17
N CYS A 340 -3.73 5.15 6.47
CA CYS A 340 -4.01 5.02 5.03
C CYS A 340 -5.45 5.40 4.68
N LEU A 341 -5.59 6.37 3.78
CA LEU A 341 -6.89 6.84 3.30
C LEU A 341 -7.62 5.76 2.49
N GLY A 342 -6.87 4.98 1.70
CA GLY A 342 -7.38 3.90 0.86
C GLY A 342 -7.65 2.59 1.61
N ALA A 343 -7.41 2.50 2.93
CA ALA A 343 -7.57 1.25 3.67
C ALA A 343 -8.96 0.59 3.53
N PRO A 344 -10.09 1.33 3.55
CA PRO A 344 -11.40 0.73 3.30
C PRO A 344 -11.54 0.14 1.89
N LEU A 345 -10.97 0.81 0.88
CA LEU A 345 -11.02 0.37 -0.52
C LEU A 345 -10.17 -0.88 -0.73
N ALA A 346 -8.92 -0.87 -0.28
CA ALA A 346 -8.01 -2.02 -0.40
C ALA A 346 -8.58 -3.28 0.28
N ARG A 347 -9.20 -3.11 1.45
CA ARG A 347 -9.92 -4.20 2.15
C ARG A 347 -11.10 -4.73 1.35
N LEU A 348 -11.87 -3.83 0.74
CA LEU A 348 -13.03 -4.20 -0.07
C LEU A 348 -12.61 -4.95 -1.33
N GLU A 349 -11.60 -4.47 -2.04
CA GLU A 349 -11.06 -5.14 -3.22
C GLU A 349 -10.52 -6.53 -2.88
N ALA A 350 -9.66 -6.64 -1.85
CA ALA A 350 -9.12 -7.93 -1.42
C ALA A 350 -10.24 -8.89 -0.96
N LYS A 351 -11.23 -8.39 -0.21
CA LYS A 351 -12.39 -9.18 0.21
C LYS A 351 -13.18 -9.72 -0.99
N ILE A 352 -13.47 -8.89 -1.97
CA ILE A 352 -14.23 -9.29 -3.16
C ILE A 352 -13.45 -10.34 -3.96
N VAL A 353 -12.16 -10.07 -4.23
CA VAL A 353 -11.32 -11.00 -4.98
C VAL A 353 -11.22 -12.35 -4.28
N LEU A 354 -10.91 -12.39 -2.98
CA LEU A 354 -10.83 -13.64 -2.24
C LEU A 354 -12.19 -14.39 -2.22
N THR A 355 -13.30 -13.65 -2.07
CA THR A 355 -14.64 -14.25 -2.11
C THR A 355 -14.92 -14.89 -3.46
N GLU A 356 -14.58 -14.23 -4.56
CA GLU A 356 -14.79 -14.77 -5.91
C GLU A 356 -13.82 -15.93 -6.21
N MET A 357 -12.58 -15.86 -5.73
CA MET A 357 -11.62 -16.96 -5.88
C MET A 357 -12.11 -18.25 -5.21
N ILE A 358 -12.53 -18.19 -3.95
CA ILE A 358 -12.99 -19.39 -3.22
C ILE A 358 -14.35 -19.93 -3.72
N LYS A 359 -15.18 -19.10 -4.37
CA LYS A 359 -16.43 -19.54 -4.98
C LYS A 359 -16.19 -20.30 -6.28
N ARG A 360 -15.16 -19.94 -7.06
CA ARG A 360 -14.92 -20.47 -8.40
C ARG A 360 -13.89 -21.58 -8.44
N PHE A 361 -12.94 -21.56 -7.51
CA PHE A 361 -11.80 -22.48 -7.50
C PHE A 361 -11.73 -23.23 -6.19
N SER A 362 -11.67 -24.54 -6.29
CA SER A 362 -11.53 -25.44 -5.13
C SER A 362 -10.11 -25.44 -4.58
N ASN A 363 -9.13 -25.14 -5.42
CA ASN A 363 -7.72 -25.03 -5.04
C ASN A 363 -6.94 -24.20 -6.05
N TRP A 364 -5.79 -23.69 -5.63
CA TRP A 364 -4.76 -23.10 -6.49
C TRP A 364 -3.37 -23.42 -5.95
N GLU A 365 -2.42 -23.48 -6.84
CA GLU A 365 -1.01 -23.73 -6.53
C GLU A 365 -0.13 -22.75 -7.28
N VAL A 366 0.81 -22.11 -6.58
CA VAL A 366 1.82 -21.25 -7.19
C VAL A 366 2.87 -22.11 -7.85
N LEU A 367 3.07 -21.89 -9.14
CA LEU A 367 4.06 -22.63 -9.91
C LEU A 367 5.46 -22.06 -9.69
N GLU A 368 6.44 -22.92 -9.49
CA GLU A 368 7.85 -22.57 -9.33
C GLU A 368 8.11 -21.44 -8.31
N PRO A 369 7.64 -21.56 -7.03
CA PRO A 369 7.72 -20.48 -6.04
C PRO A 369 9.14 -20.00 -5.78
N ASP A 370 10.14 -20.86 -6.00
CA ASP A 370 11.58 -20.52 -5.88
C ASP A 370 12.16 -19.72 -7.05
N LYS A 371 11.35 -19.50 -8.11
CA LYS A 371 11.72 -18.67 -9.27
C LYS A 371 10.95 -17.37 -9.36
N LEU A 372 10.12 -17.07 -8.39
CA LEU A 372 9.40 -15.80 -8.33
C LEU A 372 10.39 -14.64 -8.17
N GLU A 373 10.07 -13.54 -8.85
CA GLU A 373 10.85 -12.31 -8.79
C GLU A 373 10.08 -11.21 -8.06
N GLN A 374 10.80 -10.44 -7.24
CA GLN A 374 10.26 -9.23 -6.62
C GLN A 374 10.13 -8.11 -7.65
N ILE A 375 9.16 -7.20 -7.43
CA ILE A 375 9.12 -5.93 -8.15
C ILE A 375 10.32 -5.07 -7.77
N ASP A 376 10.75 -4.23 -8.71
CA ASP A 376 11.90 -3.35 -8.56
C ASP A 376 11.48 -2.05 -7.84
N SER A 377 11.23 -2.17 -6.52
CA SER A 377 10.77 -1.05 -5.70
C SER A 377 11.45 -1.04 -4.34
N VAL A 378 11.95 0.14 -3.95
CA VAL A 378 12.56 0.36 -2.63
C VAL A 378 11.52 0.48 -1.51
N LEU A 379 10.26 0.73 -1.85
CA LEU A 379 9.18 0.99 -0.88
C LEU A 379 8.20 -0.17 -0.77
N ILE A 380 7.93 -0.86 -1.88
CA ILE A 380 6.88 -1.85 -1.98
C ILE A 380 7.48 -3.25 -2.12
N PHE A 381 6.94 -4.19 -1.34
CA PHE A 381 7.18 -5.62 -1.45
C PHE A 381 6.07 -6.25 -2.30
N GLY A 382 6.44 -6.99 -3.32
CA GLY A 382 5.48 -7.65 -4.19
C GLY A 382 6.15 -8.41 -5.34
N LEU A 383 5.32 -8.92 -6.23
CA LEU A 383 5.67 -9.89 -7.26
C LEU A 383 5.61 -9.27 -8.66
N LYS A 384 6.61 -9.53 -9.51
CA LYS A 384 6.54 -9.19 -10.95
C LYS A 384 5.52 -10.05 -11.67
N ARG A 385 5.51 -11.35 -11.37
CA ARG A 385 4.61 -12.36 -11.94
C ARG A 385 4.20 -13.35 -10.87
N LEU A 386 3.04 -13.97 -11.05
CA LEU A 386 2.57 -15.05 -10.17
C LEU A 386 1.89 -16.14 -11.02
N PRO A 387 2.70 -17.02 -11.65
CA PRO A 387 2.15 -18.15 -12.38
C PRO A 387 1.50 -19.14 -11.41
N MET A 388 0.27 -19.48 -11.66
CA MET A 388 -0.54 -20.36 -10.82
C MET A 388 -1.25 -21.41 -11.67
N SER A 389 -1.39 -22.59 -11.12
CA SER A 389 -2.38 -23.59 -11.53
C SER A 389 -3.65 -23.41 -10.70
N ILE A 390 -4.81 -23.43 -11.32
CA ILE A 390 -6.10 -23.27 -10.67
C ILE A 390 -7.00 -24.46 -10.96
N GLN A 391 -7.78 -24.87 -9.97
CA GLN A 391 -8.73 -25.98 -10.08
C GLN A 391 -10.15 -25.46 -9.85
N PRO A 392 -11.02 -25.47 -10.85
CA PRO A 392 -12.43 -25.10 -10.68
C PRO A 392 -13.14 -25.95 -9.62
N VAL A 393 -14.20 -25.39 -9.01
CA VAL A 393 -15.09 -26.10 -8.09
C VAL A 393 -15.88 -27.16 -8.85
#